data_62f8b955339b74b8c339d0a9e647baad
#
_entry.id   62f8b955339b74b8c339d0a9e647baad
#
_cell.length_a   1.000
_cell.length_b   1.000
_cell.length_c   1.000
_cell.angle_alpha   90.00
_cell.angle_beta   90.00
_cell.angle_gamma   90.00
#
_symmetry.space_group_name_H-M   'P 1'
#
loop_
_entity.id
_entity.type
_entity.pdbx_description
1 polymer ?
#
loop_
_entity_poly.entity_id
_entity_poly.type
_entity_poly.pdbx_seq_one_letter_code
_entity_poly.pdbx_strand_id
1 'polypeptide(L)'
;MYAPNMWKHFLGAPVVFMVAWNLASCDTVAKGAAGPVPEAEQVVSAALKQLYMAASAARPQSAAQQKVIQQMAEKASNGKELLLVMRAAVGVFPAGTSQEQSAENKVRSIVTAKMMELATLDQLIEYAMQYPVNPESARPFVERMFQLGGEKSDPRVWYRIRVAASRLKVGDLERQAQSRGDQLAGR
;
A
#
# COMPACT_ATOMS: atom_id res chain seq x y z
N MET A 1 -4.55 -36.24 44.85
CA MET A 1 -4.31 -34.83 45.18
C MET A 1 -4.33 -34.05 43.86
N TYR A 2 -5.43 -33.35 43.65
CA TYR A 2 -5.67 -32.54 42.44
C TYR A 2 -5.28 -31.09 42.77
N ALA A 3 -4.44 -30.48 41.92
CA ALA A 3 -4.21 -29.05 41.97
C ALA A 3 -5.03 -28.38 40.83
N PRO A 4 -5.82 -27.34 41.08
CA PRO A 4 -6.69 -26.73 40.09
C PRO A 4 -5.98 -25.65 39.29
N ASN A 5 -6.35 -25.63 38.02
CA ASN A 5 -6.03 -24.64 37.00
C ASN A 5 -6.34 -23.20 37.48
N MET A 6 -5.33 -22.35 37.42
CA MET A 6 -5.44 -20.91 37.65
C MET A 6 -4.91 -20.18 36.40
N TRP A 7 -5.70 -20.19 35.31
CA TRP A 7 -5.48 -19.32 34.16
C TRP A 7 -6.82 -18.71 33.74
N LYS A 8 -7.24 -17.71 34.47
CA LYS A 8 -8.32 -16.82 34.03
C LYS A 8 -7.87 -15.38 34.27
N HIS A 9 -8.20 -14.55 33.27
CA HIS A 9 -8.13 -13.08 33.23
C HIS A 9 -6.80 -12.47 32.78
N PHE A 10 -6.58 -12.51 31.45
CA PHE A 10 -6.00 -11.38 30.76
C PHE A 10 -7.06 -10.81 29.80
N LEU A 11 -7.87 -9.92 30.35
CA LEU A 11 -8.71 -9.03 29.57
C LEU A 11 -7.76 -7.96 28.98
N GLY A 12 -7.31 -8.19 27.76
CA GLY A 12 -6.58 -7.20 26.98
C GLY A 12 -7.52 -6.08 26.58
N ALA A 13 -7.35 -4.91 27.18
CA ALA A 13 -7.98 -3.69 26.77
C ALA A 13 -7.58 -3.36 25.32
N PRO A 14 -8.52 -2.90 24.45
CA PRO A 14 -8.15 -2.42 23.14
C PRO A 14 -7.34 -1.13 23.29
N VAL A 15 -6.10 -1.15 22.84
CA VAL A 15 -5.29 0.05 22.68
C VAL A 15 -5.89 0.86 21.54
N VAL A 16 -6.72 1.84 21.89
CA VAL A 16 -7.21 2.83 20.94
C VAL A 16 -6.06 3.81 20.67
N PHE A 17 -5.35 3.62 19.56
CA PHE A 17 -4.44 4.64 19.05
C PHE A 17 -5.28 5.77 18.43
N MET A 18 -5.53 6.80 19.24
CA MET A 18 -6.00 8.08 18.72
C MET A 18 -4.86 8.77 17.95
N VAL A 19 -4.85 8.62 16.65
CA VAL A 19 -4.06 9.49 15.78
C VAL A 19 -4.87 10.75 15.53
N ALA A 20 -4.53 11.83 16.21
CA ALA A 20 -5.07 13.15 15.94
C ALA A 20 -4.61 13.62 14.55
N TRP A 21 -5.53 13.69 13.60
CA TRP A 21 -5.29 14.21 12.25
C TRP A 21 -5.71 15.68 12.20
N ASN A 22 -4.73 16.53 11.96
CA ASN A 22 -4.99 17.94 11.63
C ASN A 22 -5.71 18.03 10.28
N LEU A 23 -6.96 18.49 10.31
CA LEU A 23 -7.79 18.79 9.15
C LEU A 23 -7.54 20.24 8.73
N ALA A 24 -6.70 20.45 7.74
CA ALA A 24 -6.70 21.70 6.99
C ALA A 24 -7.29 21.40 5.61
N SER A 25 -8.47 21.95 5.37
CA SER A 25 -9.17 21.91 4.09
C SER A 25 -8.57 22.91 3.13
N CYS A 26 -8.26 22.49 1.90
CA CYS A 26 -8.25 23.36 0.73
C CYS A 26 -8.67 22.55 -0.49
N ASP A 27 -9.90 22.80 -0.95
CA ASP A 27 -10.40 22.34 -2.23
C ASP A 27 -9.83 23.25 -3.33
N THR A 28 -9.08 22.69 -4.24
CA THR A 28 -8.93 23.24 -5.60
C THR A 28 -8.72 22.12 -6.59
N VAL A 29 -9.72 21.93 -7.43
CA VAL A 29 -9.71 20.98 -8.55
C VAL A 29 -9.07 21.68 -9.75
N ALA A 30 -7.92 21.22 -10.18
CA ALA A 30 -7.37 21.51 -11.51
C ALA A 30 -7.33 20.22 -12.33
N LYS A 31 -8.15 20.15 -13.38
CA LYS A 31 -8.07 19.14 -14.45
C LYS A 31 -6.94 19.51 -15.40
N GLY A 32 -5.92 18.67 -15.49
CA GLY A 32 -4.88 18.76 -16.52
C GLY A 32 -3.94 17.56 -16.43
N ALA A 33 -3.84 16.85 -17.56
CA ALA A 33 -2.88 15.79 -17.95
C ALA A 33 -2.17 14.98 -16.85
N ALA A 34 -2.52 13.76 -16.86
CA ALA A 34 -2.14 12.55 -16.16
C ALA A 34 -0.65 12.35 -15.84
N GLY A 35 -0.18 13.00 -14.79
CA GLY A 35 0.98 12.54 -14.03
C GLY A 35 0.54 12.23 -12.60
N PRO A 36 1.28 11.41 -11.84
CA PRO A 36 0.96 11.19 -10.43
C PRO A 36 0.99 12.53 -9.69
N VAL A 37 -0.11 12.86 -9.00
CA VAL A 37 -0.20 14.06 -8.17
C VAL A 37 0.92 14.00 -7.11
N PRO A 38 1.71 15.07 -6.90
CA PRO A 38 2.73 15.09 -5.87
C PRO A 38 2.16 14.68 -4.50
N GLU A 39 2.93 13.92 -3.73
CA GLU A 39 2.44 13.34 -2.46
C GLU A 39 1.95 14.42 -1.48
N ALA A 40 2.60 15.58 -1.46
CA ALA A 40 2.22 16.73 -0.61
C ALA A 40 0.82 17.26 -0.93
N GLU A 41 0.36 17.10 -2.19
CA GLU A 41 -0.95 17.56 -2.66
C GLU A 41 -2.03 16.47 -2.57
N GLN A 42 -1.65 15.22 -2.28
CA GLN A 42 -2.61 14.13 -2.19
C GLN A 42 -3.40 14.19 -0.89
N VAL A 43 -4.70 14.36 -1.01
CA VAL A 43 -5.65 14.41 0.11
C VAL A 43 -6.50 13.14 0.10
N VAL A 44 -6.72 12.55 1.28
CA VAL A 44 -7.68 11.46 1.42
C VAL A 44 -9.09 12.00 1.36
N SER A 45 -9.86 11.56 0.36
CA SER A 45 -11.23 12.02 0.13
C SER A 45 -12.16 11.70 1.32
N ALA A 46 -13.19 12.55 1.50
CA ALA A 46 -14.19 12.32 2.54
C ALA A 46 -14.90 10.96 2.37
N ALA A 47 -15.17 10.57 1.12
CA ALA A 47 -15.79 9.29 0.81
C ALA A 47 -14.91 8.10 1.26
N LEU A 48 -13.60 8.18 1.05
CA LEU A 48 -12.70 7.10 1.49
C LEU A 48 -12.54 7.07 3.01
N LYS A 49 -12.52 8.23 3.67
CA LYS A 49 -12.52 8.31 5.14
C LYS A 49 -13.76 7.64 5.74
N GLN A 50 -14.95 7.88 5.16
CA GLN A 50 -16.19 7.22 5.60
C GLN A 50 -16.12 5.70 5.43
N LEU A 51 -15.62 5.21 4.31
CA LEU A 51 -15.44 3.78 4.08
C LEU A 51 -14.41 3.18 5.06
N TYR A 52 -13.32 3.88 5.34
CA TYR A 52 -12.32 3.45 6.32
C TYR A 52 -12.94 3.31 7.72
N MET A 53 -13.75 4.28 8.15
CA MET A 53 -14.49 4.21 9.41
C MET A 53 -15.48 3.05 9.43
N ALA A 54 -16.20 2.81 8.33
CA ALA A 54 -17.11 1.67 8.20
C ALA A 54 -16.37 0.33 8.25
N ALA A 55 -15.20 0.21 7.61
CA ALA A 55 -14.36 -0.98 7.70
C ALA A 55 -13.86 -1.24 9.13
N SER A 56 -13.50 -0.17 9.85
CA SER A 56 -13.03 -0.27 11.24
C SER A 56 -14.14 -0.61 12.24
N ALA A 57 -15.38 -0.21 11.95
CA ALA A 57 -16.55 -0.51 12.77
C ALA A 57 -17.16 -1.90 12.48
N ALA A 58 -16.85 -2.49 11.33
CA ALA A 58 -17.35 -3.79 10.94
C ALA A 58 -16.74 -4.92 11.81
N ARG A 59 -17.48 -6.01 11.98
CA ARG A 59 -16.93 -7.19 12.66
C ARG A 59 -15.66 -7.67 11.94
N PRO A 60 -14.55 -7.91 12.65
CA PRO A 60 -13.31 -8.39 12.06
C PRO A 60 -13.53 -9.62 11.17
N GLN A 61 -12.86 -9.63 10.02
CA GLN A 61 -12.87 -10.71 9.03
C GLN A 61 -14.26 -11.06 8.47
N SER A 62 -15.26 -10.19 8.66
CA SER A 62 -16.59 -10.41 8.12
C SER A 62 -16.67 -10.11 6.62
N ALA A 63 -17.61 -10.75 5.92
CA ALA A 63 -17.90 -10.43 4.52
C ALA A 63 -18.26 -8.95 4.31
N ALA A 64 -18.90 -8.32 5.30
CA ALA A 64 -19.19 -6.89 5.28
C ALA A 64 -17.91 -6.05 5.29
N GLN A 65 -16.95 -6.38 6.15
CA GLN A 65 -15.66 -5.70 6.19
C GLN A 65 -14.88 -5.86 4.87
N GLN A 66 -14.80 -7.09 4.35
CA GLN A 66 -14.15 -7.38 3.07
C GLN A 66 -14.75 -6.60 1.91
N LYS A 67 -16.09 -6.51 1.86
CA LYS A 67 -16.82 -5.72 0.84
C LYS A 67 -16.47 -4.23 0.93
N VAL A 68 -16.39 -3.68 2.14
CA VAL A 68 -16.01 -2.27 2.33
C VAL A 68 -14.58 -2.03 1.88
N ILE A 69 -13.63 -2.91 2.19
CA ILE A 69 -12.24 -2.82 1.72
C ILE A 69 -12.17 -2.85 0.18
N GLN A 70 -12.95 -3.73 -0.46
CA GLN A 70 -13.02 -3.75 -1.92
C GLN A 70 -13.56 -2.42 -2.48
N GLN A 71 -14.62 -1.86 -1.90
CA GLN A 71 -15.14 -0.55 -2.28
C GLN A 71 -14.12 0.57 -2.10
N MET A 72 -13.32 0.51 -1.04
CA MET A 72 -12.21 1.45 -0.86
C MET A 72 -11.19 1.35 -2.00
N ALA A 73 -10.80 0.13 -2.39
CA ALA A 73 -9.87 -0.08 -3.51
C ALA A 73 -10.41 0.47 -4.84
N GLU A 74 -11.70 0.25 -5.11
CA GLU A 74 -12.36 0.74 -6.31
C GLU A 74 -12.45 2.27 -6.35
N LYS A 75 -12.67 2.92 -5.20
CA LYS A 75 -12.84 4.39 -5.10
C LYS A 75 -11.55 5.17 -4.92
N ALA A 76 -10.47 4.54 -4.45
CA ALA A 76 -9.19 5.21 -4.28
C ALA A 76 -8.72 5.87 -5.57
N SER A 77 -8.28 7.13 -5.48
CA SER A 77 -7.98 8.03 -6.61
C SER A 77 -6.54 8.56 -6.61
N ASN A 78 -5.74 8.21 -5.62
CA ASN A 78 -4.33 8.59 -5.52
C ASN A 78 -3.53 7.57 -4.70
N GLY A 79 -2.19 7.66 -4.76
CA GLY A 79 -1.31 6.69 -4.10
C GLY A 79 -1.46 6.65 -2.58
N LYS A 80 -1.73 7.79 -1.94
CA LYS A 80 -1.94 7.87 -0.49
C LYS A 80 -3.20 7.10 -0.05
N GLU A 81 -4.28 7.23 -0.82
CA GLU A 81 -5.51 6.48 -0.61
C GLU A 81 -5.31 4.98 -0.81
N LEU A 82 -4.55 4.59 -1.84
CA LEU A 82 -4.24 3.18 -2.12
C LEU A 82 -3.40 2.54 -1.00
N LEU A 83 -2.42 3.25 -0.45
CA LEU A 83 -1.68 2.80 0.74
C LEU A 83 -2.60 2.65 1.96
N LEU A 84 -3.56 3.57 2.14
CA LEU A 84 -4.55 3.45 3.21
C LEU A 84 -5.45 2.21 3.04
N VAL A 85 -5.87 1.89 1.81
CA VAL A 85 -6.62 0.67 1.49
C VAL A 85 -5.84 -0.57 1.90
N MET A 86 -4.57 -0.65 1.51
CA MET A 86 -3.74 -1.82 1.87
C MET A 86 -3.50 -1.93 3.37
N ARG A 87 -3.31 -0.81 4.05
CA ARG A 87 -3.20 -0.80 5.52
C ARG A 87 -4.48 -1.31 6.18
N ALA A 88 -5.65 -0.90 5.66
CA ALA A 88 -6.95 -1.37 6.14
C ALA A 88 -7.21 -2.85 5.81
N ALA A 89 -6.62 -3.38 4.75
CA ALA A 89 -6.79 -4.77 4.31
C ALA A 89 -5.98 -5.78 5.15
N VAL A 90 -4.95 -5.32 5.87
CA VAL A 90 -4.11 -6.21 6.70
C VAL A 90 -4.95 -6.92 7.75
N GLY A 91 -4.93 -8.26 7.72
CA GLY A 91 -5.65 -9.11 8.68
C GLY A 91 -7.17 -9.19 8.47
N VAL A 92 -7.71 -8.56 7.41
CA VAL A 92 -9.16 -8.63 7.11
C VAL A 92 -9.53 -9.89 6.35
N PHE A 93 -8.63 -10.40 5.52
CA PHE A 93 -8.85 -11.62 4.75
C PHE A 93 -8.24 -12.79 5.50
N PRO A 94 -9.04 -13.76 5.99
CA PRO A 94 -8.51 -14.92 6.69
C PRO A 94 -7.71 -15.81 5.73
N ALA A 95 -6.62 -16.37 6.22
CA ALA A 95 -5.85 -17.35 5.47
C ALA A 95 -6.58 -18.70 5.54
N GLY A 96 -7.21 -19.15 4.46
CA GLY A 96 -7.79 -20.49 4.56
C GLY A 96 -8.56 -21.00 3.35
N THR A 97 -9.56 -20.34 2.85
CA THR A 97 -10.34 -20.85 1.73
C THR A 97 -9.92 -20.24 0.39
N SER A 98 -10.11 -20.99 -0.70
CA SER A 98 -9.86 -20.48 -2.06
C SER A 98 -10.71 -19.24 -2.40
N GLN A 99 -11.89 -19.11 -1.81
CA GLN A 99 -12.75 -17.93 -1.99
C GLN A 99 -12.20 -16.68 -1.31
N GLU A 100 -11.67 -16.83 -0.10
CA GLU A 100 -11.10 -15.72 0.69
C GLU A 100 -9.79 -15.24 0.07
N GLN A 101 -8.95 -16.17 -0.40
CA GLN A 101 -7.76 -15.84 -1.19
C GLN A 101 -8.12 -15.12 -2.50
N SER A 102 -9.22 -15.49 -3.14
CA SER A 102 -9.72 -14.81 -4.34
C SER A 102 -10.12 -13.36 -4.05
N ALA A 103 -10.82 -13.10 -2.94
CA ALA A 103 -11.23 -11.74 -2.55
C ALA A 103 -10.03 -10.86 -2.21
N GLU A 104 -9.06 -11.37 -1.46
CA GLU A 104 -7.81 -10.67 -1.17
C GLU A 104 -7.03 -10.37 -2.44
N ASN A 105 -6.85 -11.37 -3.32
CA ASN A 105 -6.14 -11.20 -4.57
C ASN A 105 -6.82 -10.17 -5.48
N LYS A 106 -8.16 -10.11 -5.48
CA LYS A 106 -8.90 -9.09 -6.23
C LYS A 106 -8.60 -7.68 -5.73
N VAL A 107 -8.67 -7.45 -4.42
CA VAL A 107 -8.31 -6.14 -3.83
C VAL A 107 -6.87 -5.78 -4.16
N ARG A 108 -5.94 -6.72 -3.99
CA ARG A 108 -4.52 -6.53 -4.27
C ARG A 108 -4.27 -6.21 -5.74
N SER A 109 -4.92 -6.90 -6.67
CA SER A 109 -4.82 -6.62 -8.12
C SER A 109 -5.30 -5.22 -8.47
N ILE A 110 -6.46 -4.81 -7.94
CA ILE A 110 -6.99 -3.45 -8.15
C ILE A 110 -6.01 -2.40 -7.63
N VAL A 111 -5.52 -2.57 -6.40
CA VAL A 111 -4.59 -1.62 -5.78
C VAL A 111 -3.27 -1.59 -6.55
N THR A 112 -2.68 -2.73 -6.91
CA THR A 112 -1.42 -2.78 -7.66
C THR A 112 -1.53 -2.08 -9.01
N ALA A 113 -2.61 -2.33 -9.77
CA ALA A 113 -2.83 -1.67 -11.06
C ALA A 113 -2.93 -0.15 -10.90
N LYS A 114 -3.76 0.33 -9.96
CA LYS A 114 -3.91 1.76 -9.69
C LYS A 114 -2.64 2.41 -9.12
N MET A 115 -1.86 1.69 -8.32
CA MET A 115 -0.57 2.18 -7.83
C MET A 115 0.38 2.49 -9.00
N MET A 116 0.45 1.63 -10.00
CA MET A 116 1.27 1.89 -11.19
C MET A 116 0.85 3.15 -11.96
N GLU A 117 -0.42 3.50 -11.93
CA GLU A 117 -0.96 4.69 -12.63
C GLU A 117 -0.84 5.97 -11.82
N LEU A 118 -1.21 5.91 -10.53
CA LEU A 118 -1.54 7.08 -9.72
C LEU A 118 -0.49 7.42 -8.64
N ALA A 119 0.39 6.47 -8.30
CA ALA A 119 1.33 6.67 -7.21
C ALA A 119 2.61 7.40 -7.64
N THR A 120 3.18 8.14 -6.70
CA THR A 120 4.54 8.67 -6.82
C THR A 120 5.57 7.56 -6.68
N LEU A 121 6.82 7.83 -7.05
CA LEU A 121 7.92 6.87 -6.87
C LEU A 121 8.08 6.41 -5.42
N ASP A 122 8.01 7.35 -4.47
CA ASP A 122 8.15 7.04 -3.04
C ASP A 122 7.04 6.10 -2.55
N GLN A 123 5.80 6.31 -2.99
CA GLN A 123 4.67 5.47 -2.68
C GLN A 123 4.76 4.07 -3.31
N LEU A 124 5.29 3.96 -4.54
CA LEU A 124 5.55 2.66 -5.16
C LEU A 124 6.61 1.87 -4.38
N ILE A 125 7.68 2.54 -3.98
CA ILE A 125 8.73 1.92 -3.17
C ILE A 125 8.15 1.49 -1.80
N GLU A 126 7.39 2.37 -1.13
CA GLU A 126 6.74 2.04 0.13
C GLU A 126 5.83 0.82 -0.01
N TYR A 127 4.99 0.80 -1.06
CA TYR A 127 4.11 -0.34 -1.34
C TYR A 127 4.90 -1.64 -1.51
N ALA A 128 5.94 -1.64 -2.35
CA ALA A 128 6.77 -2.82 -2.59
C ALA A 128 7.49 -3.32 -1.33
N MET A 129 7.81 -2.42 -0.40
CA MET A 129 8.47 -2.77 0.86
C MET A 129 7.52 -3.31 1.92
N GLN A 130 6.27 -2.93 1.91
CA GLN A 130 5.30 -3.29 2.95
C GLN A 130 4.35 -4.41 2.52
N TYR A 131 3.97 -4.47 1.25
CA TYR A 131 2.90 -5.33 0.76
C TYR A 131 3.40 -6.28 -0.34
N PRO A 132 2.82 -7.48 -0.43
CA PRO A 132 3.14 -8.40 -1.51
C PRO A 132 2.54 -7.92 -2.83
N VAL A 133 3.34 -7.98 -3.88
CA VAL A 133 2.93 -7.76 -5.27
C VAL A 133 2.80 -9.12 -5.96
N ASN A 134 1.78 -9.31 -6.79
CA ASN A 134 1.63 -10.55 -7.55
C ASN A 134 2.85 -10.77 -8.46
N PRO A 135 3.37 -11.99 -8.58
CA PRO A 135 4.60 -12.27 -9.35
C PRO A 135 4.54 -11.76 -10.79
N GLU A 136 3.39 -11.89 -11.45
CA GLU A 136 3.13 -11.40 -12.81
C GLU A 136 3.15 -9.87 -12.93
N SER A 137 2.84 -9.16 -11.85
CA SER A 137 2.88 -7.69 -11.78
C SER A 137 4.22 -7.15 -11.28
N ALA A 138 5.10 -7.99 -10.74
CA ALA A 138 6.33 -7.55 -10.10
C ALA A 138 7.27 -6.80 -11.05
N ARG A 139 7.48 -7.36 -12.26
CA ARG A 139 8.33 -6.72 -13.28
C ARG A 139 7.74 -5.38 -13.76
N PRO A 140 6.48 -5.29 -14.24
CA PRO A 140 5.87 -4.01 -14.63
C PRO A 140 5.90 -2.96 -13.51
N PHE A 141 5.75 -3.40 -12.27
CA PHE A 141 5.80 -2.53 -11.10
C PHE A 141 7.19 -1.89 -10.91
N VAL A 142 8.25 -2.69 -11.04
CA VAL A 142 9.63 -2.17 -10.97
C VAL A 142 9.96 -1.30 -12.20
N GLU A 143 9.53 -1.68 -13.40
CA GLU A 143 9.69 -0.87 -14.61
C GLU A 143 9.04 0.51 -14.45
N ARG A 144 7.87 0.58 -13.80
CA ARG A 144 7.23 1.86 -13.47
C ARG A 144 8.08 2.71 -12.51
N MET A 145 8.71 2.08 -11.50
CA MET A 145 9.68 2.81 -10.65
C MET A 145 10.85 3.36 -11.45
N PHE A 146 11.38 2.62 -12.42
CA PHE A 146 12.44 3.08 -13.32
C PHE A 146 11.99 4.29 -14.15
N GLN A 147 10.79 4.26 -14.72
CA GLN A 147 10.24 5.39 -15.46
C GLN A 147 10.16 6.65 -14.61
N LEU A 148 9.63 6.55 -13.39
CA LEU A 148 9.50 7.68 -12.47
C LEU A 148 10.84 8.13 -11.86
N GLY A 149 11.80 7.21 -11.78
CA GLY A 149 13.16 7.47 -11.30
C GLY A 149 14.11 7.99 -12.39
N GLY A 150 13.74 7.83 -13.67
CA GLY A 150 14.64 8.06 -14.82
C GLY A 150 15.32 9.43 -14.88
N GLU A 151 14.62 10.48 -14.42
CA GLU A 151 15.11 11.85 -14.38
C GLU A 151 15.82 12.21 -13.06
N LYS A 152 15.83 11.30 -12.08
CA LYS A 152 16.44 11.57 -10.78
C LYS A 152 17.96 11.36 -10.84
N SER A 153 18.70 12.40 -10.52
CA SER A 153 20.17 12.37 -10.44
C SER A 153 20.70 11.97 -9.07
N ASP A 154 19.85 11.81 -8.06
CA ASP A 154 20.27 11.34 -6.73
C ASP A 154 20.47 9.81 -6.73
N PRO A 155 21.69 9.32 -6.47
CA PRO A 155 21.98 7.89 -6.42
C PRO A 155 21.17 7.14 -5.37
N ARG A 156 20.72 7.82 -4.29
CA ARG A 156 19.92 7.21 -3.22
C ARG A 156 18.57 6.70 -3.75
N VAL A 157 17.99 7.39 -4.73
CA VAL A 157 16.74 6.96 -5.37
C VAL A 157 16.92 5.59 -6.02
N TRP A 158 18.03 5.40 -6.75
CA TRP A 158 18.34 4.17 -7.46
C TRP A 158 18.63 3.00 -6.50
N TYR A 159 19.31 3.26 -5.39
CA TYR A 159 19.50 2.25 -4.35
C TYR A 159 18.18 1.81 -3.68
N ARG A 160 17.22 2.73 -3.52
CA ARG A 160 15.89 2.39 -3.03
C ARG A 160 15.11 1.54 -4.03
N ILE A 161 15.16 1.89 -5.34
CA ILE A 161 14.57 1.07 -6.41
C ILE A 161 15.21 -0.32 -6.44
N ARG A 162 16.54 -0.42 -6.29
CA ARG A 162 17.24 -1.70 -6.19
C ARG A 162 16.69 -2.58 -5.08
N VAL A 163 16.53 -2.02 -3.88
CA VAL A 163 16.00 -2.77 -2.73
C VAL A 163 14.58 -3.26 -3.00
N ALA A 164 13.72 -2.44 -3.61
CA ALA A 164 12.38 -2.84 -4.00
C ALA A 164 12.40 -3.95 -5.07
N ALA A 165 13.25 -3.84 -6.09
CA ALA A 165 13.42 -4.85 -7.14
C ALA A 165 13.91 -6.20 -6.57
N SER A 166 14.85 -6.15 -5.62
CA SER A 166 15.34 -7.34 -4.90
C SER A 166 14.21 -8.04 -4.14
N ARG A 167 13.41 -7.27 -3.39
CA ARG A 167 12.25 -7.79 -2.66
C ARG A 167 11.21 -8.43 -3.59
N LEU A 168 10.99 -7.85 -4.75
CA LEU A 168 10.08 -8.35 -5.77
C LEU A 168 10.70 -9.45 -6.65
N LYS A 169 11.95 -9.86 -6.39
CA LYS A 169 12.69 -10.91 -7.11
C LYS A 169 12.88 -10.63 -8.60
N VAL A 170 13.07 -9.37 -9.00
CA VAL A 170 13.33 -8.94 -10.38
C VAL A 170 14.82 -8.63 -10.53
N GLY A 171 15.65 -9.66 -10.51
CA GLY A 171 17.11 -9.57 -10.35
C GLY A 171 17.86 -8.85 -11.49
N ASP A 172 17.33 -8.82 -12.71
CA ASP A 172 17.93 -8.04 -13.82
C ASP A 172 17.72 -6.53 -13.60
N LEU A 173 16.53 -6.10 -13.19
CA LEU A 173 16.24 -4.70 -12.85
C LEU A 173 16.93 -4.28 -11.54
N GLU A 174 17.10 -5.21 -10.60
CA GLU A 174 17.91 -4.95 -9.40
C GLU A 174 19.35 -4.54 -9.79
N ARG A 175 20.01 -5.34 -10.67
CA ARG A 175 21.37 -5.03 -11.15
C ARG A 175 21.44 -3.71 -11.94
N GLN A 176 20.42 -3.43 -12.76
CA GLN A 176 20.35 -2.16 -13.50
C GLN A 176 20.24 -0.96 -12.55
N ALA A 177 19.38 -1.05 -11.52
CA ALA A 177 19.25 -0.01 -10.51
C ALA A 177 20.56 0.21 -9.72
N GLN A 178 21.26 -0.88 -9.36
CA GLN A 178 22.57 -0.80 -8.73
C GLN A 178 23.58 -0.05 -9.64
N SER A 179 23.72 -0.50 -10.88
CA SER A 179 24.65 0.13 -11.84
C SER A 179 24.36 1.62 -12.04
N ARG A 180 23.08 2.00 -12.13
CA ARG A 180 22.67 3.39 -12.26
C ARG A 180 23.02 4.22 -11.02
N GLY A 181 22.79 3.66 -9.84
CA GLY A 181 23.16 4.29 -8.58
C GLY A 181 24.66 4.50 -8.46
N ASP A 182 25.48 3.50 -8.83
CA ASP A 182 26.93 3.56 -8.77
C ASP A 182 27.49 4.59 -9.78
N GLN A 183 26.96 4.62 -11.00
CA GLN A 183 27.33 5.65 -12.00
C GLN A 183 27.08 7.07 -11.49
N LEU A 184 25.93 7.31 -10.88
CA LEU A 184 25.59 8.62 -10.34
C LEU A 184 26.39 8.98 -9.08
N ALA A 185 26.85 7.98 -8.33
CA ALA A 185 27.72 8.16 -7.18
C ALA A 185 29.21 8.32 -7.56
N GLY A 186 29.56 8.19 -8.84
CA GLY A 186 30.97 8.27 -9.32
C GLY A 186 31.82 7.06 -8.92
N ARG A 187 31.18 5.85 -8.84
CA ARG A 187 31.81 4.58 -8.46
C ARG A 187 31.95 3.64 -9.64
#